data_7ead5fb8d4766cda6bad8d86ef876b4f
#
_entry.id   7ead5fb8d4766cda6bad8d86ef876b4f
#
_cell.length_a   1.000
_cell.length_b   1.000
_cell.length_c   1.000
_cell.angle_alpha   90.00
_cell.angle_beta   90.00
_cell.angle_gamma   90.00
#
_symmetry.space_group_name_H-M   'P 1'
#
loop_
_entity.id
_entity.type
_entity.pdbx_description
1 polymer ?
#
loop_
_entity_poly.entity_id
_entity_poly.type
_entity_poly.pdbx_seq_one_letter_code
_entity_poly.pdbx_strand_id
1 'polypeptide(L)'
;LSNLKQLSNAWRQYAEENEGVMAEARSNRIRMTSPNPLQFAWDLGAAPTWVGYWDTTSDPLNSIDRAGEEAAITLGTFYSYTQTLEIYRCPAGRQNTLRTYSLVDSLNGIDYSSSYPGWKPIQKLTELRSTGTQIVFVCEGKPSTEGWSIVPPPGVGWWDPLPFHHEVGIALSFADGHSEFWRYEDPRTMSYIRQRKSEPDHIPNPPPAADNPDFWKLQRGVWGQISKNR
;
A
#
# COMPACT_ATOMS: atom_id res chain seq x y z
N LEU A 1 9.69 -7.87 -8.63
CA LEU A 1 10.04 -6.44 -8.71
C LEU A 1 9.50 -5.76 -9.98
N SER A 2 9.40 -6.46 -11.14
CA SER A 2 8.92 -5.86 -12.40
C SER A 2 7.51 -5.25 -12.27
N ASN A 3 6.57 -5.95 -11.61
CA ASN A 3 5.21 -5.46 -11.41
C ASN A 3 5.18 -4.15 -10.59
N LEU A 4 5.98 -4.08 -9.53
CA LEU A 4 6.11 -2.87 -8.71
C LEU A 4 6.64 -1.69 -9.51
N LYS A 5 7.62 -1.91 -10.39
CA LYS A 5 8.14 -0.88 -11.29
C LYS A 5 7.06 -0.37 -12.25
N GLN A 6 6.25 -1.26 -12.82
CA GLN A 6 5.15 -0.89 -13.72
C GLN A 6 4.07 -0.08 -12.97
N LEU A 7 3.69 -0.50 -11.75
CA LEU A 7 2.75 0.25 -10.92
C LEU A 7 3.29 1.63 -10.54
N SER A 8 4.58 1.75 -10.21
CA SER A 8 5.19 3.06 -9.92
C SER A 8 5.23 3.97 -11.14
N ASN A 9 5.42 3.42 -12.34
CA ASN A 9 5.31 4.19 -13.57
C ASN A 9 3.87 4.70 -13.79
N ALA A 10 2.86 3.84 -13.58
CA ALA A 10 1.45 4.24 -13.67
C ALA A 10 1.08 5.33 -12.64
N TRP A 11 1.56 5.19 -11.39
CA TRP A 11 1.40 6.20 -10.35
C TRP A 11 1.99 7.55 -10.75
N ARG A 12 3.17 7.53 -11.34
CA ARG A 12 3.87 8.75 -11.77
C ARG A 12 3.18 9.39 -12.98
N GLN A 13 2.83 8.59 -14.00
CA GLN A 13 2.10 9.08 -15.17
C GLN A 13 0.77 9.72 -14.78
N TYR A 14 0.00 9.06 -13.90
CA TYR A 14 -1.23 9.64 -13.38
C TYR A 14 -0.98 11.02 -12.77
N ALA A 15 0.00 11.15 -11.90
CA ALA A 15 0.27 12.41 -11.23
C ALA A 15 0.76 13.50 -12.22
N GLU A 16 1.60 13.14 -13.20
CA GLU A 16 2.06 14.07 -14.25
C GLU A 16 0.89 14.61 -15.10
N GLU A 17 -0.12 13.79 -15.39
CA GLU A 17 -1.34 14.19 -16.13
C GLU A 17 -2.35 14.94 -15.25
N ASN A 18 -2.22 14.89 -13.91
CA ASN A 18 -3.11 15.54 -12.96
C ASN A 18 -2.43 16.68 -12.17
N GLU A 19 -1.70 17.55 -12.83
CA GLU A 19 -1.05 18.74 -12.26
C GLU A 19 -0.11 18.40 -11.07
N GLY A 20 0.50 17.25 -11.11
CA GLY A 20 1.36 16.70 -10.07
C GLY A 20 0.62 16.08 -8.89
N VAL A 21 -0.71 16.10 -8.86
CA VAL A 21 -1.52 15.53 -7.78
C VAL A 21 -1.53 14.00 -7.89
N MET A 22 -1.13 13.32 -6.83
CA MET A 22 -1.10 11.86 -6.77
C MET A 22 -2.48 11.27 -6.55
N ALA A 23 -2.75 10.08 -7.10
CA ALA A 23 -3.95 9.32 -6.77
C ALA A 23 -4.01 9.01 -5.26
N GLU A 24 -5.21 8.93 -4.71
CA GLU A 24 -5.39 8.61 -3.29
C GLU A 24 -4.90 7.17 -2.99
N ALA A 25 -4.13 7.01 -1.91
CA ALA A 25 -3.57 5.72 -1.51
C ALA A 25 -4.64 4.73 -1.03
N ARG A 26 -5.73 5.25 -0.45
CA ARG A 26 -6.83 4.41 0.04
C ARG A 26 -7.63 3.82 -1.12
N SER A 27 -8.02 2.56 -0.97
CA SER A 27 -8.92 1.88 -1.90
C SER A 27 -10.39 1.89 -1.44
N ASN A 28 -10.66 2.28 -0.19
CA ASN A 28 -12.00 2.28 0.40
C ASN A 28 -12.94 3.36 -0.13
N ARG A 29 -12.43 4.32 -0.89
CA ARG A 29 -13.24 5.39 -1.50
C ARG A 29 -14.14 4.90 -2.62
N ILE A 30 -13.77 3.80 -3.28
CA ILE A 30 -14.63 3.13 -4.25
C ILE A 30 -15.06 1.80 -3.62
N ARG A 31 -16.13 1.83 -2.83
CA ARG A 31 -16.70 0.62 -2.27
C ARG A 31 -17.63 -0.01 -3.30
N MET A 32 -17.29 -1.21 -3.71
CA MET A 32 -18.08 -1.97 -4.66
C MET A 32 -18.87 -3.05 -3.92
N THR A 33 -20.19 -3.00 -4.03
CA THR A 33 -21.10 -4.00 -3.44
C THR A 33 -21.72 -4.92 -4.49
N SER A 34 -21.43 -4.68 -5.77
CA SER A 34 -21.91 -5.48 -6.89
C SER A 34 -20.89 -5.47 -8.03
N PRO A 35 -20.63 -6.61 -8.70
CA PRO A 35 -19.79 -6.68 -9.88
C PRO A 35 -20.40 -6.00 -11.12
N ASN A 36 -21.62 -5.48 -11.00
CA ASN A 36 -22.24 -4.72 -12.09
C ASN A 36 -21.72 -3.29 -12.10
N PRO A 37 -20.95 -2.87 -13.13
CA PRO A 37 -20.36 -1.53 -13.23
C PRO A 37 -21.39 -0.38 -13.20
N LEU A 38 -22.65 -0.66 -13.45
CA LEU A 38 -23.75 0.33 -13.41
C LEU A 38 -24.29 0.59 -11.99
N GLN A 39 -23.86 -0.16 -10.97
CA GLN A 39 -24.30 -0.03 -9.58
C GLN A 39 -23.25 0.59 -8.65
N PHE A 40 -22.21 1.24 -9.21
CA PHE A 40 -21.20 1.89 -8.41
C PHE A 40 -21.75 3.15 -7.74
N ALA A 41 -21.72 3.16 -6.43
CA ALA A 41 -21.76 4.41 -5.68
C ALA A 41 -20.32 4.97 -5.66
N TRP A 42 -19.99 5.84 -6.59
CA TRP A 42 -18.91 6.79 -6.40
C TRP A 42 -19.30 7.66 -5.21
N ASP A 43 -18.44 7.75 -4.22
CA ASP A 43 -18.56 8.78 -3.21
C ASP A 43 -18.29 10.11 -3.94
N LEU A 44 -19.36 10.80 -4.34
CA LEU A 44 -19.31 12.01 -5.14
C LEU A 44 -18.50 13.07 -4.38
N GLY A 45 -17.28 13.31 -4.81
CA GLY A 45 -16.34 14.25 -4.21
C GLY A 45 -15.10 13.60 -3.59
N ALA A 46 -14.96 12.28 -3.62
CA ALA A 46 -13.71 11.63 -3.24
C ALA A 46 -12.63 11.85 -4.31
N ALA A 47 -11.38 12.00 -3.88
CA ALA A 47 -10.25 12.00 -4.79
C ALA A 47 -10.17 10.64 -5.52
N PRO A 48 -9.75 10.62 -6.80
CA PRO A 48 -9.59 9.38 -7.55
C PRO A 48 -8.60 8.44 -6.86
N THR A 49 -9.03 7.22 -6.56
CA THR A 49 -8.19 6.19 -5.96
C THR A 49 -7.47 5.37 -7.03
N TRP A 50 -6.29 4.86 -6.70
CA TRP A 50 -5.51 4.05 -7.63
C TRP A 50 -6.18 2.72 -8.00
N VAL A 51 -6.92 2.11 -7.05
CA VAL A 51 -7.79 0.93 -7.23
C VAL A 51 -9.04 1.08 -6.38
N GLY A 52 -10.12 0.38 -6.74
CA GLY A 52 -11.29 0.21 -5.88
C GLY A 52 -11.07 -0.85 -4.79
N TYR A 53 -12.07 -0.98 -3.95
CA TYR A 53 -12.18 -2.03 -2.95
C TYR A 53 -13.44 -2.86 -3.18
N TRP A 54 -13.28 -4.17 -3.25
CA TRP A 54 -14.41 -5.09 -3.28
C TRP A 54 -14.74 -5.56 -1.85
N ASP A 55 -15.94 -5.26 -1.40
CA ASP A 55 -16.39 -5.61 -0.07
C ASP A 55 -17.04 -7.01 -0.06
N THR A 56 -16.37 -7.97 0.55
CA THR A 56 -16.84 -9.33 0.75
C THR A 56 -17.41 -9.55 2.15
N THR A 57 -18.01 -8.53 2.77
CA THR A 57 -18.51 -8.62 4.16
C THR A 57 -19.52 -9.75 4.41
N SER A 58 -20.12 -10.32 3.38
CA SER A 58 -21.02 -11.47 3.48
C SER A 58 -20.31 -12.83 3.60
N ASP A 59 -19.00 -12.91 3.22
CA ASP A 59 -18.18 -14.12 3.43
C ASP A 59 -16.69 -13.77 3.51
N PRO A 60 -16.21 -13.33 4.68
CA PRO A 60 -14.84 -12.85 4.81
C PRO A 60 -13.76 -13.94 4.69
N LEU A 61 -14.14 -15.22 4.63
CA LEU A 61 -13.15 -16.30 4.74
C LEU A 61 -13.01 -17.17 3.48
N ASN A 62 -13.98 -17.23 2.57
CA ASN A 62 -13.97 -18.28 1.54
C ASN A 62 -14.37 -17.91 0.11
N SER A 63 -14.98 -16.78 -0.16
CA SER A 63 -15.30 -16.40 -1.54
C SER A 63 -14.61 -15.12 -1.93
N ILE A 64 -13.36 -15.23 -2.40
CA ILE A 64 -12.78 -14.16 -3.19
C ILE A 64 -13.59 -14.15 -4.48
N ASP A 65 -14.53 -13.22 -4.56
CA ASP A 65 -15.23 -12.94 -5.80
C ASP A 65 -14.23 -12.30 -6.77
N ARG A 66 -13.64 -13.15 -7.62
CA ARG A 66 -12.68 -12.75 -8.61
C ARG A 66 -13.22 -11.67 -9.53
N ALA A 67 -14.51 -11.73 -9.89
CA ALA A 67 -15.12 -10.74 -10.75
C ALA A 67 -15.23 -9.37 -10.07
N GLY A 68 -15.51 -9.35 -8.77
CA GLY A 68 -15.52 -8.13 -7.96
C GLY A 68 -14.13 -7.52 -7.78
N GLU A 69 -13.10 -8.34 -7.52
CA GLU A 69 -11.71 -7.83 -7.47
C GLU A 69 -11.25 -7.28 -8.82
N GLU A 70 -11.59 -7.97 -9.93
CA GLU A 70 -11.29 -7.50 -11.28
C GLU A 70 -11.95 -6.17 -11.56
N ALA A 71 -13.25 -6.04 -11.24
CA ALA A 71 -13.97 -4.79 -11.39
C ALA A 71 -13.35 -3.68 -10.51
N ALA A 72 -12.97 -3.96 -9.27
CA ALA A 72 -12.32 -3.01 -8.38
C ALA A 72 -10.98 -2.49 -8.94
N ILE A 73 -10.18 -3.35 -9.57
CA ILE A 73 -8.93 -2.95 -10.19
C ILE A 73 -9.19 -2.14 -11.47
N THR A 74 -10.09 -2.62 -12.35
CA THR A 74 -10.34 -2.01 -13.66
C THR A 74 -10.98 -0.62 -13.58
N LEU A 75 -11.64 -0.31 -12.47
CA LEU A 75 -12.20 1.01 -12.19
C LEU A 75 -11.21 1.97 -11.51
N GLY A 76 -10.14 1.45 -10.97
CA GLY A 76 -9.08 2.28 -10.42
C GLY A 76 -8.37 3.10 -11.49
N THR A 77 -7.87 4.28 -11.09
CA THR A 77 -7.25 5.22 -12.05
C THR A 77 -6.03 4.64 -12.76
N PHE A 78 -5.31 3.70 -12.12
CA PHE A 78 -4.09 3.17 -12.74
C PHE A 78 -4.34 2.13 -13.81
N TYR A 79 -5.55 1.58 -13.88
CA TYR A 79 -5.84 0.59 -14.91
C TYR A 79 -5.77 1.17 -16.34
N SER A 80 -6.08 2.45 -16.51
CA SER A 80 -5.95 3.12 -17.81
C SER A 80 -4.50 3.14 -18.34
N TYR A 81 -3.51 3.10 -17.44
CA TYR A 81 -2.08 3.09 -17.77
C TYR A 81 -1.50 1.67 -17.88
N THR A 82 -2.08 0.73 -17.16
CA THR A 82 -1.52 -0.62 -17.02
C THR A 82 -2.17 -1.64 -17.93
N GLN A 83 -3.47 -1.54 -18.15
CA GLN A 83 -4.33 -2.36 -19.01
C GLN A 83 -4.15 -3.89 -18.81
N THR A 84 -3.66 -4.30 -17.62
CA THR A 84 -3.46 -5.70 -17.28
C THR A 84 -3.62 -5.92 -15.78
N LEU A 85 -4.27 -7.01 -15.39
CA LEU A 85 -4.52 -7.37 -13.98
C LEU A 85 -3.29 -7.99 -13.32
N GLU A 86 -2.43 -8.64 -14.08
CA GLU A 86 -1.32 -9.44 -13.59
C GLU A 86 -0.30 -8.64 -12.79
N ILE A 87 -0.14 -7.36 -13.11
CA ILE A 87 0.83 -6.50 -12.42
C ILE A 87 0.39 -6.05 -11.03
N TYR A 88 -0.92 -6.17 -10.70
CA TYR A 88 -1.42 -5.82 -9.36
C TYR A 88 -1.11 -6.90 -8.32
N ARG A 89 -0.66 -8.06 -8.76
CA ARG A 89 -0.36 -9.19 -7.91
C ARG A 89 1.13 -9.56 -7.94
N CYS A 90 1.67 -9.80 -6.73
CA CYS A 90 2.97 -10.42 -6.58
C CYS A 90 2.91 -11.92 -6.96
N PRO A 91 3.83 -12.44 -7.79
CA PRO A 91 3.87 -13.88 -8.08
C PRO A 91 4.02 -14.76 -6.83
N ALA A 92 4.67 -14.26 -5.76
CA ALA A 92 4.79 -14.94 -4.48
C ALA A 92 3.58 -14.71 -3.55
N GLY A 93 2.62 -13.85 -3.93
CA GLY A 93 1.44 -13.55 -3.14
C GLY A 93 0.39 -14.66 -3.18
N ARG A 94 -0.70 -14.50 -2.42
CA ARG A 94 -1.81 -15.47 -2.38
C ARG A 94 -2.34 -15.75 -3.78
N GLN A 95 -2.53 -17.02 -4.13
CA GLN A 95 -2.95 -17.40 -5.49
C GLN A 95 -4.37 -16.94 -5.85
N ASN A 96 -5.23 -16.76 -4.84
CA ASN A 96 -6.65 -16.47 -5.02
C ASN A 96 -6.98 -14.97 -5.00
N THR A 97 -6.00 -14.07 -4.93
CA THR A 97 -6.22 -12.62 -4.96
C THR A 97 -5.65 -12.02 -6.23
N LEU A 98 -6.28 -10.98 -6.76
CA LEU A 98 -5.78 -10.22 -7.90
C LEU A 98 -4.90 -9.05 -7.48
N ARG A 99 -4.98 -8.61 -6.22
CA ARG A 99 -4.18 -7.51 -5.67
C ARG A 99 -3.40 -7.96 -4.44
N THR A 100 -2.13 -7.64 -4.39
CA THR A 100 -1.24 -7.89 -3.23
C THR A 100 -0.36 -6.70 -2.88
N TYR A 101 -0.44 -5.63 -3.65
CA TYR A 101 0.31 -4.40 -3.43
C TYR A 101 -0.58 -3.31 -2.84
N SER A 102 0.02 -2.43 -2.04
CA SER A 102 -0.61 -1.24 -1.48
C SER A 102 0.26 -0.01 -1.67
N LEU A 103 -0.36 1.13 -1.92
CA LEU A 103 0.30 2.43 -1.79
C LEU A 103 0.53 2.73 -0.31
N VAL A 104 1.55 3.52 0.01
CA VAL A 104 1.78 3.98 1.37
C VAL A 104 0.94 5.22 1.68
N ASP A 105 0.41 5.31 2.90
CA ASP A 105 -0.46 6.41 3.34
C ASP A 105 0.21 7.78 3.35
N SER A 106 1.53 7.83 3.43
CA SER A 106 2.28 9.09 3.36
C SER A 106 2.14 9.81 2.02
N LEU A 107 1.66 9.12 0.98
CA LEU A 107 1.44 9.65 -0.37
C LEU A 107 -0.07 9.73 -0.67
N ASN A 108 -0.64 10.89 -0.38
CA ASN A 108 -2.07 11.19 -0.56
C ASN A 108 -3.02 10.18 0.10
N GLY A 109 -2.64 9.68 1.28
CA GLY A 109 -3.44 8.77 2.08
C GLY A 109 -4.12 9.46 3.26
N ILE A 110 -4.13 8.80 4.42
CA ILE A 110 -4.79 9.30 5.63
C ILE A 110 -3.99 10.45 6.24
N ASP A 111 -4.70 11.54 6.60
CA ASP A 111 -4.11 12.65 7.36
C ASP A 111 -4.07 12.30 8.85
N TYR A 112 -2.90 12.04 9.36
CA TYR A 112 -2.64 11.72 10.76
C TYR A 112 -2.27 12.94 11.61
N SER A 113 -2.38 14.16 11.09
CA SER A 113 -1.94 15.38 11.77
C SER A 113 -2.67 15.68 13.10
N SER A 114 -3.87 15.12 13.28
CA SER A 114 -4.61 15.20 14.56
C SER A 114 -3.92 14.43 15.69
N SER A 115 -3.33 13.29 15.39
CA SER A 115 -2.65 12.43 16.38
C SER A 115 -1.13 12.64 16.38
N TYR A 116 -0.58 13.05 15.24
CA TYR A 116 0.85 13.29 15.01
C TYR A 116 1.05 14.66 14.36
N PRO A 117 1.03 15.76 15.13
CA PRO A 117 1.14 17.11 14.60
C PRO A 117 2.38 17.30 13.70
N GLY A 118 2.15 17.86 12.52
CA GLY A 118 3.19 18.06 11.49
C GLY A 118 3.36 16.92 10.49
N TRP A 119 2.63 15.82 10.65
CA TRP A 119 2.67 14.67 9.74
C TRP A 119 1.42 14.58 8.88
N LYS A 120 1.47 15.27 7.74
CA LYS A 120 0.43 15.22 6.69
C LYS A 120 0.93 14.42 5.50
N PRO A 121 0.05 13.68 4.81
CA PRO A 121 0.44 13.03 3.56
C PRO A 121 0.85 14.08 2.51
N ILE A 122 1.85 13.73 1.73
CA ILE A 122 2.28 14.50 0.55
C ILE A 122 1.24 14.29 -0.55
N GLN A 123 0.74 15.34 -1.15
CA GLN A 123 -0.30 15.27 -2.18
C GLN A 123 0.24 15.46 -3.60
N LYS A 124 1.36 16.16 -3.76
CA LYS A 124 1.93 16.48 -5.07
C LYS A 124 3.36 15.95 -5.24
N LEU A 125 3.70 15.54 -6.45
CA LEU A 125 5.07 15.13 -6.80
C LEU A 125 6.12 16.18 -6.47
N THR A 126 5.78 17.47 -6.64
CA THR A 126 6.68 18.61 -6.37
C THR A 126 7.02 18.78 -4.89
N GLU A 127 6.30 18.14 -3.99
CA GLU A 127 6.56 18.16 -2.55
C GLU A 127 7.57 17.09 -2.12
N LEU A 128 7.85 16.11 -3.01
CA LEU A 128 8.83 15.06 -2.75
C LEU A 128 10.25 15.62 -2.75
N ARG A 129 11.00 15.35 -1.68
CA ARG A 129 12.38 15.84 -1.51
C ARG A 129 13.42 14.87 -2.05
N SER A 130 13.16 13.57 -1.94
CA SER A 130 14.07 12.51 -2.38
C SER A 130 13.27 11.35 -2.94
N THR A 131 13.14 11.33 -4.25
CA THR A 131 12.37 10.30 -4.95
C THR A 131 12.98 8.90 -4.82
N GLY A 132 14.31 8.81 -4.74
CA GLY A 132 15.02 7.54 -4.61
C GLY A 132 14.94 6.87 -3.25
N THR A 133 14.40 7.54 -2.21
CA THR A 133 14.21 6.94 -0.88
C THR A 133 12.76 6.90 -0.43
N GLN A 134 11.88 7.58 -1.14
CA GLN A 134 10.44 7.58 -0.84
C GLN A 134 9.80 6.29 -1.35
N ILE A 135 9.33 5.45 -0.45
CA ILE A 135 8.55 4.26 -0.78
C ILE A 135 7.19 4.71 -1.35
N VAL A 136 6.77 4.07 -2.44
CA VAL A 136 5.46 4.27 -3.07
C VAL A 136 4.59 3.06 -2.88
N PHE A 137 5.07 1.87 -3.27
CA PHE A 137 4.33 0.63 -3.11
C PHE A 137 5.05 -0.36 -2.20
N VAL A 138 4.24 -1.09 -1.46
CA VAL A 138 4.63 -2.21 -0.60
C VAL A 138 3.95 -3.48 -1.10
N CYS A 139 4.69 -4.59 -1.17
CA CYS A 139 4.10 -5.90 -1.40
C CYS A 139 3.53 -6.43 -0.08
N GLU A 140 2.27 -6.09 0.22
CA GLU A 140 1.61 -6.38 1.49
C GLU A 140 1.11 -7.82 1.62
N GLY A 141 0.77 -8.44 0.49
CA GLY A 141 0.27 -9.82 0.44
C GLY A 141 -1.24 -9.96 0.58
N LYS A 142 -1.85 -9.36 1.58
CA LYS A 142 -3.31 -9.19 1.75
C LYS A 142 -3.57 -7.71 2.04
N PRO A 143 -3.81 -6.91 0.99
CA PRO A 143 -4.02 -5.49 1.16
C PRO A 143 -5.25 -5.16 1.97
N SER A 144 -5.13 -4.15 2.82
CA SER A 144 -6.27 -3.52 3.50
C SER A 144 -7.04 -2.59 2.55
N THR A 145 -8.12 -2.00 3.05
CA THR A 145 -8.87 -0.95 2.33
C THR A 145 -8.14 0.39 2.32
N GLU A 146 -7.27 0.58 3.29
CA GLU A 146 -6.44 1.77 3.44
C GLU A 146 -5.09 1.58 2.75
N GLY A 147 -4.29 2.62 2.66
CA GLY A 147 -2.89 2.49 2.26
C GLY A 147 -2.09 1.76 3.34
N TRP A 148 -0.94 1.19 2.99
CA TRP A 148 -0.05 0.59 3.98
C TRP A 148 0.65 1.67 4.80
N SER A 149 0.66 1.50 6.12
CA SER A 149 1.16 2.51 7.04
C SER A 149 2.01 1.97 8.18
N ILE A 150 2.83 2.85 8.70
CA ILE A 150 3.66 2.69 9.89
C ILE A 150 3.59 3.99 10.68
N VAL A 151 3.63 3.93 12.02
CA VAL A 151 3.50 5.12 12.87
C VAL A 151 4.49 6.21 12.45
N PRO A 152 4.03 7.47 12.19
CA PRO A 152 4.94 8.56 11.83
C PRO A 152 5.86 8.95 12.98
N PRO A 153 7.08 9.47 12.70
CA PRO A 153 7.96 10.00 13.75
C PRO A 153 7.31 11.17 14.52
N PRO A 154 7.58 11.37 15.83
CA PRO A 154 8.49 10.59 16.66
C PRO A 154 7.86 9.31 17.24
N GLY A 155 6.67 8.96 16.79
CA GLY A 155 5.99 7.76 17.25
C GLY A 155 6.75 6.49 16.87
N VAL A 156 6.56 5.45 17.67
CA VAL A 156 7.24 4.17 17.51
C VAL A 156 6.19 3.07 17.57
N GLY A 157 5.96 2.39 16.46
CA GLY A 157 4.99 1.31 16.39
C GLY A 157 4.62 0.89 14.97
N TRP A 158 4.21 -0.33 14.84
CA TRP A 158 3.65 -0.88 13.62
C TRP A 158 2.14 -0.64 13.62
N TRP A 159 1.60 -0.07 12.55
CA TRP A 159 0.15 -0.03 12.33
C TRP A 159 -0.28 -1.22 11.51
N ASP A 160 0.30 -1.36 10.34
CA ASP A 160 0.00 -2.50 9.48
C ASP A 160 0.91 -3.68 9.74
N PRO A 161 0.40 -4.91 9.58
CA PRO A 161 1.20 -6.11 9.70
C PRO A 161 2.31 -6.15 8.65
N LEU A 162 3.48 -6.61 9.05
CA LEU A 162 4.57 -6.86 8.11
C LEU A 162 4.21 -8.01 7.16
N PRO A 163 4.47 -7.84 5.86
CA PRO A 163 4.28 -8.89 4.87
C PRO A 163 5.16 -10.11 5.14
N PHE A 164 4.59 -11.30 5.01
CA PHE A 164 5.28 -12.56 5.32
C PHE A 164 5.49 -13.50 4.12
N HIS A 165 4.83 -13.25 3.00
CA HIS A 165 4.84 -14.16 1.85
C HIS A 165 6.19 -14.23 1.11
N HIS A 166 7.07 -13.28 1.32
CA HIS A 166 8.46 -13.32 0.86
C HIS A 166 9.44 -13.94 1.86
N GLU A 167 8.99 -14.37 3.04
CA GLU A 167 9.72 -15.09 4.10
C GLU A 167 10.88 -14.32 4.75
N VAL A 168 11.71 -13.64 4.00
CA VAL A 168 12.95 -13.02 4.49
C VAL A 168 13.04 -11.52 4.25
N GLY A 169 11.96 -10.90 3.78
CA GLY A 169 11.99 -9.47 3.48
C GLY A 169 10.71 -8.97 2.81
N ILE A 170 10.80 -7.79 2.26
CA ILE A 170 9.69 -7.05 1.66
C ILE A 170 10.11 -6.49 0.30
N ALA A 171 9.25 -6.62 -0.70
CA ALA A 171 9.44 -6.00 -1.99
C ALA A 171 8.77 -4.61 -2.00
N LEU A 172 9.49 -3.61 -2.46
CA LEU A 172 9.14 -2.20 -2.42
C LEU A 172 9.37 -1.55 -3.77
N SER A 173 8.68 -0.45 -4.03
CA SER A 173 9.04 0.47 -5.10
C SER A 173 9.13 1.90 -4.58
N PHE A 174 9.83 2.75 -5.33
CA PHE A 174 10.20 4.10 -4.94
C PHE A 174 9.71 5.12 -5.95
N ALA A 175 9.66 6.39 -5.52
CA ALA A 175 9.07 7.46 -6.31
C ALA A 175 9.87 7.85 -7.57
N ASP A 176 11.13 7.42 -7.70
CA ASP A 176 11.91 7.53 -8.93
C ASP A 176 11.65 6.37 -9.93
N GLY A 177 10.80 5.41 -9.56
CA GLY A 177 10.40 4.27 -10.38
C GLY A 177 11.24 3.01 -10.21
N HIS A 178 12.32 3.03 -9.41
CA HIS A 178 13.04 1.80 -9.13
C HIS A 178 12.30 0.91 -8.12
N SER A 179 12.69 -0.36 -8.04
CA SER A 179 12.13 -1.32 -7.08
C SER A 179 13.23 -2.17 -6.47
N GLU A 180 13.11 -2.40 -5.17
CA GLU A 180 14.08 -3.15 -4.39
C GLU A 180 13.42 -4.26 -3.58
N PHE A 181 14.25 -5.19 -3.14
CA PHE A 181 13.90 -6.18 -2.14
C PHE A 181 14.73 -5.94 -0.89
N TRP A 182 14.08 -5.51 0.20
CA TRP A 182 14.75 -5.30 1.48
C TRP A 182 14.63 -6.56 2.33
N ARG A 183 15.78 -7.12 2.70
CA ARG A 183 15.84 -8.22 3.67
C ARG A 183 15.61 -7.68 5.07
N TYR A 184 14.84 -8.42 5.87
CA TYR A 184 14.73 -8.16 7.30
C TYR A 184 16.02 -8.55 8.00
N GLU A 185 16.50 -7.69 8.89
CA GLU A 185 17.79 -7.84 9.59
C GLU A 185 17.57 -8.23 11.06
N ASP A 186 16.44 -7.83 11.67
CA ASP A 186 16.13 -8.10 13.07
C ASP A 186 15.62 -9.53 13.27
N PRO A 187 16.24 -10.33 14.17
CA PRO A 187 15.77 -11.68 14.46
C PRO A 187 14.32 -11.74 14.96
N ARG A 188 13.85 -10.69 15.64
CA ARG A 188 12.46 -10.59 16.15
C ARG A 188 11.49 -10.40 14.99
N THR A 189 11.85 -9.57 14.01
CA THR A 189 11.09 -9.43 12.75
C THR A 189 11.01 -10.76 12.02
N MET A 190 12.12 -11.47 11.91
CA MET A 190 12.16 -12.78 11.27
C MET A 190 11.34 -13.85 12.03
N SER A 191 11.31 -13.79 13.35
CA SER A 191 10.48 -14.68 14.17
C SER A 191 8.98 -14.41 13.93
N TYR A 192 8.58 -13.13 13.93
CA TYR A 192 7.23 -12.70 13.59
C TYR A 192 6.80 -13.18 12.20
N ILE A 193 7.64 -13.02 11.18
CA ILE A 193 7.36 -13.46 9.81
C ILE A 193 7.14 -14.98 9.73
N ARG A 194 7.96 -15.78 10.44
CA ARG A 194 7.80 -17.26 10.49
C ARG A 194 6.48 -17.64 11.14
N GLN A 195 6.10 -16.99 12.23
CA GLN A 195 4.82 -17.23 12.90
C GLN A 195 3.65 -16.87 12.00
N ARG A 196 3.68 -15.72 11.32
CA ARG A 196 2.68 -15.32 10.34
C ARG A 196 2.54 -16.32 9.19
N LYS A 197 3.64 -16.93 8.76
CA LYS A 197 3.64 -17.94 7.69
C LYS A 197 3.00 -19.25 8.15
N SER A 198 3.26 -19.69 9.38
CA SER A 198 2.67 -20.92 9.94
C SER A 198 1.18 -20.74 10.26
N GLU A 199 0.74 -19.53 10.61
CA GLU A 199 -0.63 -19.21 10.99
C GLU A 199 -1.10 -17.96 10.22
N PRO A 200 -1.42 -18.07 8.90
CA PRO A 200 -1.69 -16.90 8.06
C PRO A 200 -2.90 -16.07 8.48
N ASP A 201 -3.88 -16.67 9.15
CA ASP A 201 -5.09 -16.00 9.62
C ASP A 201 -4.96 -15.42 11.03
N HIS A 202 -3.88 -15.77 11.74
CA HIS A 202 -3.54 -15.19 13.03
C HIS A 202 -2.53 -14.06 12.85
N ILE A 203 -2.82 -12.87 13.40
CA ILE A 203 -1.88 -11.75 13.45
C ILE A 203 -1.25 -11.73 14.84
N PRO A 204 -0.02 -12.25 15.02
CA PRO A 204 0.67 -12.17 16.30
C PRO A 204 1.01 -10.72 16.64
N ASN A 205 1.36 -10.46 17.89
CA ASN A 205 1.86 -9.15 18.28
C ASN A 205 3.10 -8.81 17.44
N PRO A 206 3.16 -7.60 16.86
CA PRO A 206 4.32 -7.20 16.08
C PRO A 206 5.58 -7.13 16.96
N PRO A 207 6.77 -7.27 16.38
CA PRO A 207 8.01 -7.18 17.15
C PRO A 207 8.14 -5.79 17.76
N PRO A 208 8.81 -5.64 18.92
CA PRO A 208 9.12 -4.33 19.49
C PRO A 208 9.78 -3.42 18.44
N ALA A 209 9.29 -2.18 18.30
CA ALA A 209 9.71 -1.27 17.25
C ALA A 209 10.87 -0.35 17.67
N ALA A 210 10.98 0.00 18.95
CA ALA A 210 11.86 1.05 19.46
C ALA A 210 13.35 0.87 19.09
N ASP A 211 13.84 -0.36 19.12
CA ASP A 211 15.22 -0.72 18.82
C ASP A 211 15.34 -1.65 17.59
N ASN A 212 14.32 -1.68 16.73
CA ASN A 212 14.24 -2.56 15.58
C ASN A 212 14.73 -1.83 14.31
N PRO A 213 15.86 -2.27 13.69
CA PRO A 213 16.40 -1.64 12.50
C PRO A 213 15.45 -1.69 11.30
N ASP A 214 14.67 -2.77 11.15
CA ASP A 214 13.69 -2.91 10.05
C ASP A 214 12.57 -1.87 10.19
N PHE A 215 12.13 -1.61 11.43
CA PHE A 215 11.15 -0.57 11.72
C PHE A 215 11.65 0.81 11.27
N TRP A 216 12.85 1.19 11.73
CA TRP A 216 13.40 2.51 11.44
C TRP A 216 13.69 2.70 9.95
N LYS A 217 14.11 1.65 9.27
CA LYS A 217 14.35 1.67 7.82
C LYS A 217 13.06 1.91 7.05
N LEU A 218 11.99 1.17 7.38
CA LEU A 218 10.68 1.33 6.77
C LEU A 218 10.03 2.68 7.11
N GLN A 219 10.08 3.10 8.38
CA GLN A 219 9.54 4.40 8.78
C GLN A 219 10.19 5.56 8.01
N ARG A 220 11.51 5.54 7.83
CA ARG A 220 12.21 6.54 7.01
C ARG A 220 11.80 6.47 5.54
N GLY A 221 11.61 5.28 4.99
CA GLY A 221 11.17 5.11 3.60
C GLY A 221 9.75 5.62 3.37
N VAL A 222 8.85 5.44 4.33
CA VAL A 222 7.45 5.88 4.25
C VAL A 222 7.30 7.37 4.58
N TRP A 223 7.93 7.87 5.66
CA TRP A 223 7.69 9.19 6.21
C TRP A 223 8.89 10.15 6.12
N GLY A 224 10.07 9.68 5.78
CA GLY A 224 11.30 10.45 5.86
C GLY A 224 11.36 11.72 5.00
N GLN A 225 10.46 11.85 4.05
CA GLN A 225 10.33 13.04 3.19
C GLN A 225 9.49 14.15 3.81
N ILE A 226 8.73 13.83 4.82
CA ILE A 226 7.87 14.76 5.55
C ILE A 226 8.68 15.28 6.73
N SER A 227 9.34 16.41 6.59
CA SER A 227 10.07 17.00 7.71
C SER A 227 9.12 17.69 8.69
N LYS A 228 9.46 17.61 9.99
CA LYS A 228 8.73 18.17 11.12
C LYS A 228 8.44 19.69 11.07
N ASN A 229 8.95 20.43 10.12
CA ASN A 229 8.82 21.89 10.08
C ASN A 229 8.39 22.33 8.69
N ARG A 230 7.12 22.45 8.53
CA ARG A 230 6.49 23.45 7.68
C ARG A 230 5.27 24.06 8.36
#